data_4e5ac44c6966f685727635c2cf4e8284
#
_entry.id   4e5ac44c6966f685727635c2cf4e8284
#
_cell.length_a   1.000
_cell.length_b   1.000
_cell.length_c   1.000
_cell.angle_alpha   90.00
_cell.angle_beta   90.00
_cell.angle_gamma   90.00
#
_symmetry.space_group_name_H-M   'P 1'
#
loop_
_entity.id
_entity.type
_entity.pdbx_description
1 polymer ?
#
loop_
_entity_poly.entity_id
_entity_poly.type
_entity_poly.pdbx_seq_one_letter_code
_entity_poly.pdbx_strand_id
1 'polypeptide(L)'
;MEINQILEKKVDYSDELDNYKSKFNFKEYEITEQKIISELTQKEEKIIKNIKLIQRHSFEFSKTLYETRELLANHKTGAFVAWFTNLGLNKNIVYRAINKYELVLETNNRNILNLPYRVVDVIKKSELSGKEINDIVKLEDTK
;
A
#
# COMPACT_ATOMS: atom_id res chain seq x y z
N MET A 1 3.51 20.82 -6.90
CA MET A 1 2.59 20.11 -7.79
C MET A 1 2.13 18.78 -7.20
N GLU A 2 3.05 17.96 -6.73
CA GLU A 2 2.71 16.67 -6.09
C GLU A 2 1.92 16.83 -4.80
N ILE A 3 2.23 17.83 -3.99
CA ILE A 3 1.54 18.11 -2.73
C ILE A 3 0.08 18.46 -2.98
N ASN A 4 -0.21 19.27 -4.01
CA ASN A 4 -1.58 19.64 -4.36
C ASN A 4 -2.39 18.43 -4.83
N GLN A 5 -1.78 17.52 -5.61
CA GLN A 5 -2.42 16.28 -6.04
C GLN A 5 -2.74 15.37 -4.86
N ILE A 6 -1.85 15.30 -3.88
CA ILE A 6 -2.07 14.52 -2.66
C ILE A 6 -3.22 15.09 -1.85
N LEU A 7 -3.31 16.41 -1.72
CA LEU A 7 -4.39 17.09 -0.99
C LEU A 7 -5.75 16.91 -1.69
N GLU A 8 -5.79 17.04 -3.02
CA GLU A 8 -6.99 16.81 -3.81
C GLU A 8 -7.52 15.38 -3.63
N LYS A 9 -6.62 14.41 -3.69
CA LYS A 9 -6.99 13.00 -3.51
C LYS A 9 -7.45 12.68 -2.09
N LYS A 10 -6.98 13.41 -1.07
CA LYS A 10 -7.50 13.29 0.30
C LYS A 10 -8.96 13.70 0.39
N VAL A 11 -9.33 14.74 -0.33
CA VAL A 11 -10.74 15.20 -0.42
C VAL A 11 -11.59 14.09 -1.04
N ASP A 12 -11.11 13.48 -2.14
CA ASP A 12 -11.82 12.39 -2.81
C ASP A 12 -12.05 11.19 -1.87
N TYR A 13 -11.07 10.84 -1.03
CA TYR A 13 -11.23 9.78 -0.04
C TYR A 13 -12.27 10.12 1.02
N SER A 14 -12.41 11.39 1.38
CA SER A 14 -13.45 11.81 2.32
C SER A 14 -14.83 11.58 1.74
N ASP A 15 -15.04 11.92 0.47
CA ASP A 15 -16.32 11.77 -0.21
C ASP A 15 -16.76 10.30 -0.27
N GLU A 16 -15.84 9.36 -0.44
CA GLU A 16 -16.15 7.93 -0.47
C GLU A 16 -16.71 7.40 0.85
N LEU A 17 -16.44 8.07 1.97
CA LEU A 17 -16.86 7.64 3.29
C LEU A 17 -18.02 8.42 3.87
N ASP A 18 -18.57 9.42 3.15
CA ASP A 18 -19.68 10.26 3.63
C ASP A 18 -20.93 9.45 3.98
N ASN A 19 -21.13 8.30 3.31
CA ASN A 19 -22.28 7.42 3.53
C ASN A 19 -21.88 6.12 4.24
N TYR A 20 -20.78 6.14 4.98
CA TYR A 20 -20.26 4.95 5.64
C TYR A 20 -21.24 4.45 6.70
N LYS A 21 -21.47 3.14 6.72
CA LYS A 21 -22.24 2.45 7.75
C LYS A 21 -21.44 1.27 8.27
N SER A 22 -21.40 1.13 9.58
CA SER A 22 -20.72 0.02 10.21
C SER A 22 -21.42 -1.31 9.87
N LYS A 23 -20.60 -2.35 9.62
CA LYS A 23 -21.08 -3.71 9.38
C LYS A 23 -20.93 -4.59 10.63
N PHE A 24 -20.42 -4.02 11.72
CA PHE A 24 -20.21 -4.74 12.96
C PHE A 24 -21.54 -5.07 13.64
N ASN A 25 -21.66 -6.27 14.18
CA ASN A 25 -22.87 -6.68 14.90
C ASN A 25 -22.76 -6.30 16.37
N PHE A 26 -23.18 -5.08 16.67
CA PHE A 26 -23.10 -4.53 18.03
C PHE A 26 -23.96 -5.33 19.04
N LYS A 27 -25.10 -5.83 18.60
CA LYS A 27 -26.03 -6.57 19.45
C LYS A 27 -25.42 -7.88 19.97
N GLU A 28 -24.64 -8.56 19.15
CA GLU A 28 -23.97 -9.80 19.53
C GLU A 28 -23.06 -9.62 20.73
N TYR A 29 -22.48 -8.42 20.87
CA TYR A 29 -21.55 -8.08 21.96
C TYR A 29 -22.19 -7.19 23.02
N GLU A 30 -23.53 -7.13 23.02
CA GLU A 30 -24.32 -6.38 23.99
C GLU A 30 -23.98 -4.89 24.06
N ILE A 31 -23.58 -4.31 22.92
CA ILE A 31 -23.31 -2.88 22.79
C ILE A 31 -24.59 -2.20 22.29
N THR A 32 -25.31 -1.52 23.21
CA THR A 32 -26.61 -0.92 22.93
C THR A 32 -26.63 0.61 23.02
N GLU A 33 -25.63 1.23 23.68
CA GLU A 33 -25.57 2.68 23.80
C GLU A 33 -25.25 3.35 22.47
N GLN A 34 -26.13 4.23 22.01
CA GLN A 34 -25.94 4.94 20.74
C GLN A 34 -24.66 5.77 20.71
N LYS A 35 -24.27 6.33 21.85
CA LYS A 35 -23.02 7.08 21.96
C LYS A 35 -21.81 6.21 21.64
N ILE A 36 -21.77 5.00 22.19
CA ILE A 36 -20.66 4.06 21.94
C ILE A 36 -20.67 3.59 20.48
N ILE A 37 -21.84 3.26 19.95
CA ILE A 37 -22.00 2.84 18.55
C ILE A 37 -21.49 3.94 17.61
N SER A 38 -21.89 5.18 17.87
CA SER A 38 -21.46 6.34 17.06
C SER A 38 -19.95 6.57 17.13
N GLU A 39 -19.37 6.50 18.32
CA GLU A 39 -17.92 6.65 18.51
C GLU A 39 -17.13 5.56 17.79
N LEU A 40 -17.59 4.30 17.89
CA LEU A 40 -16.93 3.18 17.21
C LEU A 40 -17.03 3.31 15.70
N THR A 41 -18.19 3.73 15.19
CA THR A 41 -18.37 3.96 13.75
C THR A 41 -17.43 5.04 13.23
N GLN A 42 -17.26 6.14 13.98
CA GLN A 42 -16.33 7.20 13.62
C GLN A 42 -14.88 6.71 13.63
N LYS A 43 -14.53 5.86 14.59
CA LYS A 43 -13.19 5.26 14.66
C LYS A 43 -12.94 4.31 13.48
N GLU A 44 -13.94 3.53 13.09
CA GLU A 44 -13.88 2.67 11.90
C GLU A 44 -13.60 3.50 10.64
N GLU A 45 -14.33 4.58 10.44
CA GLU A 45 -14.12 5.49 9.29
C GLU A 45 -12.71 6.05 9.29
N LYS A 46 -12.21 6.49 10.43
CA LYS A 46 -10.86 7.04 10.57
C LYS A 46 -9.79 6.00 10.24
N ILE A 47 -9.99 4.76 10.72
CA ILE A 47 -9.07 3.65 10.44
C ILE A 47 -9.06 3.35 8.94
N ILE A 48 -10.24 3.26 8.31
CA ILE A 48 -10.34 2.98 6.88
C ILE A 48 -9.65 4.08 6.05
N LYS A 49 -9.87 5.35 6.38
CA LYS A 49 -9.20 6.47 5.72
C LYS A 49 -7.68 6.37 5.83
N ASN A 50 -7.20 6.05 7.03
CA ASN A 50 -5.76 5.92 7.28
C ASN A 50 -5.17 4.74 6.50
N ILE A 51 -5.88 3.61 6.41
CA ILE A 51 -5.43 2.45 5.63
C ILE A 51 -5.28 2.84 4.16
N LYS A 52 -6.27 3.54 3.59
CA LYS A 52 -6.21 4.00 2.20
C LYS A 52 -5.03 4.94 1.95
N LEU A 53 -4.75 5.84 2.89
CA LEU A 53 -3.59 6.75 2.80
C LEU A 53 -2.27 5.98 2.88
N ILE A 54 -2.17 5.00 3.77
CA ILE A 54 -0.98 4.16 3.89
C ILE A 54 -0.73 3.41 2.57
N GLN A 55 -1.76 2.79 2.00
CA GLN A 55 -1.65 2.06 0.74
C GLN A 55 -1.17 2.97 -0.39
N ARG A 56 -1.71 4.18 -0.44
CA ARG A 56 -1.33 5.16 -1.45
C ARG A 56 0.10 5.64 -1.27
N HIS A 57 0.49 5.97 -0.04
CA HIS A 57 1.86 6.39 0.23
C HIS A 57 2.85 5.25 -0.03
N SER A 58 2.46 4.02 0.27
CA SER A 58 3.26 2.85 -0.02
C SER A 58 3.51 2.70 -1.53
N PHE A 59 2.48 2.91 -2.35
CA PHE A 59 2.60 2.89 -3.82
C PHE A 59 3.55 3.98 -4.30
N GLU A 60 3.33 5.23 -3.85
CA GLU A 60 4.17 6.37 -4.24
C GLU A 60 5.63 6.20 -3.79
N PHE A 61 5.83 5.67 -2.60
CA PHE A 61 7.16 5.38 -2.06
C PHE A 61 7.90 4.36 -2.95
N SER A 62 7.26 3.26 -3.27
CA SER A 62 7.83 2.20 -4.10
C SER A 62 8.11 2.69 -5.52
N LYS A 63 7.16 3.42 -6.10
CA LYS A 63 7.29 4.00 -7.43
C LYS A 63 8.47 4.98 -7.51
N THR A 64 8.55 5.86 -6.51
CA THR A 64 9.61 6.88 -6.47
C THR A 64 10.99 6.25 -6.36
N LEU A 65 11.14 5.21 -5.53
CA LEU A 65 12.41 4.50 -5.41
C LEU A 65 12.77 3.79 -6.72
N TYR A 66 11.80 3.16 -7.36
CA TYR A 66 12.01 2.51 -8.66
C TYR A 66 12.48 3.52 -9.70
N GLU A 67 11.76 4.64 -9.83
CA GLU A 67 12.10 5.70 -10.79
C GLU A 67 13.46 6.30 -10.51
N THR A 68 13.83 6.48 -9.24
CA THR A 68 15.15 7.00 -8.86
C THR A 68 16.26 6.03 -9.26
N ARG A 69 16.05 4.72 -9.05
CA ARG A 69 17.02 3.72 -9.50
C ARG A 69 17.23 3.79 -11.01
N GLU A 70 16.13 3.90 -11.76
CA GLU A 70 16.21 4.02 -13.24
C GLU A 70 16.93 5.31 -13.65
N LEU A 71 16.66 6.41 -12.95
CA LEU A 71 17.31 7.71 -13.23
C LEU A 71 18.83 7.64 -13.02
N LEU A 72 19.28 6.90 -12.02
CA LEU A 72 20.71 6.77 -11.68
C LEU A 72 21.41 5.59 -12.36
N ALA A 73 20.69 4.77 -13.14
CA ALA A 73 21.21 3.54 -13.73
C ALA A 73 22.42 3.78 -14.66
N ASN A 74 22.46 4.91 -15.37
CA ASN A 74 23.54 5.24 -16.32
C ASN A 74 24.64 6.10 -15.71
N HIS A 75 24.63 6.24 -14.38
CA HIS A 75 25.63 7.02 -13.67
C HIS A 75 26.67 6.07 -13.04
N LYS A 76 27.61 6.64 -12.31
CA LYS A 76 28.66 5.85 -11.67
C LYS A 76 28.07 4.73 -10.81
N THR A 77 28.66 3.53 -10.90
CA THR A 77 28.24 2.36 -10.09
C THR A 77 28.16 2.71 -8.62
N GLY A 78 27.06 2.32 -7.97
CA GLY A 78 26.85 2.58 -6.54
C GLY A 78 26.15 3.90 -6.25
N ALA A 79 25.82 4.70 -7.27
CA ALA A 79 25.16 5.99 -7.05
C ALA A 79 23.82 5.85 -6.34
N PHE A 80 23.01 4.88 -6.73
CA PHE A 80 21.69 4.66 -6.11
C PHE A 80 21.81 4.27 -4.63
N VAL A 81 22.70 3.34 -4.31
CA VAL A 81 22.94 2.91 -2.94
C VAL A 81 23.43 4.07 -2.08
N ALA A 82 24.38 4.84 -2.59
CA ALA A 82 24.89 6.02 -1.88
C ALA A 82 23.79 7.05 -1.64
N TRP A 83 22.92 7.24 -2.64
CA TRP A 83 21.84 8.21 -2.57
C TRP A 83 20.82 7.83 -1.47
N PHE A 84 20.31 6.61 -1.47
CA PHE A 84 19.32 6.23 -0.46
C PHE A 84 19.93 6.05 0.93
N THR A 85 21.20 5.64 1.02
CA THR A 85 21.90 5.56 2.29
C THR A 85 22.03 6.95 2.91
N ASN A 86 22.30 7.95 2.10
CA ASN A 86 22.34 9.35 2.56
C ASN A 86 21.01 9.84 3.12
N LEU A 87 19.89 9.26 2.66
CA LEU A 87 18.55 9.56 3.20
C LEU A 87 18.24 8.77 4.48
N GLY A 88 19.12 7.90 4.93
CA GLY A 88 18.89 7.06 6.10
C GLY A 88 18.13 5.77 5.81
N LEU A 89 17.97 5.41 4.55
CA LEU A 89 17.30 4.17 4.17
C LEU A 89 18.29 3.00 4.07
N ASN A 90 17.81 1.80 4.39
CA ASN A 90 18.63 0.59 4.23
C ASN A 90 18.19 -0.22 3.00
N LYS A 91 19.08 -1.11 2.56
CA LYS A 91 18.87 -1.93 1.36
C LYS A 91 17.58 -2.76 1.43
N ASN A 92 17.27 -3.35 2.58
CA ASN A 92 16.09 -4.20 2.71
C ASN A 92 14.80 -3.42 2.43
N ILE A 93 14.65 -2.26 3.05
CA ILE A 93 13.47 -1.41 2.84
C ILE A 93 13.35 -1.01 1.38
N VAL A 94 14.44 -0.54 0.80
CA VAL A 94 14.46 -0.01 -0.58
C VAL A 94 14.15 -1.10 -1.60
N TYR A 95 14.87 -2.22 -1.56
CA TYR A 95 14.70 -3.25 -2.57
C TYR A 95 13.40 -4.04 -2.41
N ARG A 96 12.88 -4.17 -1.19
CA ARG A 96 11.54 -4.74 -0.97
C ARG A 96 10.46 -3.88 -1.62
N ALA A 97 10.56 -2.58 -1.45
CA ALA A 97 9.62 -1.64 -2.07
C ALA A 97 9.70 -1.71 -3.60
N ILE A 98 10.91 -1.71 -4.14
CA ILE A 98 11.12 -1.79 -5.60
C ILE A 98 10.58 -3.11 -6.16
N ASN A 99 10.85 -4.24 -5.49
CA ASN A 99 10.37 -5.55 -5.94
C ASN A 99 8.85 -5.60 -6.02
N LYS A 100 8.17 -5.01 -5.05
CA LYS A 100 6.70 -4.90 -5.07
C LYS A 100 6.22 -4.07 -6.25
N TYR A 101 6.86 -2.93 -6.50
CA TYR A 101 6.48 -2.06 -7.60
C TYR A 101 6.69 -2.73 -8.96
N GLU A 102 7.79 -3.46 -9.11
CA GLU A 102 8.05 -4.22 -10.34
C GLU A 102 6.93 -5.23 -10.62
N LEU A 103 6.44 -5.92 -9.58
CA LEU A 103 5.31 -6.83 -9.72
C LEU A 103 4.00 -6.10 -10.05
N VAL A 104 3.80 -4.90 -9.50
CA VAL A 104 2.65 -4.06 -9.86
C VAL A 104 2.69 -3.71 -11.35
N LEU A 105 3.86 -3.33 -11.87
CA LEU A 105 4.02 -3.02 -13.29
C LEU A 105 3.74 -4.25 -14.18
N GLU A 106 4.23 -5.40 -13.75
CA GLU A 106 4.07 -6.65 -14.49
C GLU A 106 2.61 -7.13 -14.53
N THR A 107 1.88 -6.97 -13.42
CA THR A 107 0.53 -7.53 -13.26
C THR A 107 -0.58 -6.49 -13.34
N ASN A 108 -0.23 -5.20 -13.27
CA ASN A 108 -1.18 -4.08 -13.13
C ASN A 108 -2.12 -4.26 -11.94
N ASN A 109 -1.62 -4.85 -10.85
CA ASN A 109 -2.39 -5.12 -9.63
C ASN A 109 -1.73 -4.47 -8.41
N ARG A 110 -2.30 -3.36 -7.94
CA ARG A 110 -1.77 -2.62 -6.79
C ARG A 110 -1.91 -3.35 -5.46
N ASN A 111 -2.76 -4.37 -5.39
CA ASN A 111 -2.94 -5.17 -4.17
C ASN A 111 -1.67 -5.95 -3.79
N ILE A 112 -0.73 -6.10 -4.70
CA ILE A 112 0.58 -6.67 -4.42
C ILE A 112 1.30 -5.91 -3.31
N LEU A 113 1.08 -4.60 -3.22
CA LEU A 113 1.69 -3.76 -2.17
C LEU A 113 1.26 -4.17 -0.76
N ASN A 114 0.12 -4.84 -0.63
CA ASN A 114 -0.42 -5.30 0.64
C ASN A 114 0.06 -6.69 1.04
N LEU A 115 0.77 -7.38 0.16
CA LEU A 115 1.28 -8.72 0.44
C LEU A 115 2.44 -8.69 1.44
N PRO A 116 2.55 -9.69 2.33
CA PRO A 116 3.76 -9.86 3.13
C PRO A 116 4.97 -10.05 2.21
N TYR A 117 6.11 -9.49 2.59
CA TYR A 117 7.29 -9.58 1.71
C TYR A 117 7.73 -11.02 1.43
N ARG A 118 7.54 -11.94 2.38
CA ARG A 118 7.84 -13.36 2.16
C ARG A 118 7.12 -13.93 0.95
N VAL A 119 5.85 -13.50 0.73
CA VAL A 119 5.05 -13.92 -0.43
C VAL A 119 5.61 -13.28 -1.71
N VAL A 120 5.94 -11.99 -1.67
CA VAL A 120 6.56 -11.27 -2.79
C VAL A 120 7.88 -11.94 -3.20
N ASP A 121 8.71 -12.30 -2.24
CA ASP A 121 10.00 -12.95 -2.49
C ASP A 121 9.83 -14.30 -3.19
N VAL A 122 8.87 -15.12 -2.75
CA VAL A 122 8.54 -16.39 -3.39
C VAL A 122 8.08 -16.17 -4.82
N ILE A 123 7.19 -15.20 -5.05
CA ILE A 123 6.69 -14.86 -6.39
C ILE A 123 7.84 -14.47 -7.31
N LYS A 124 8.75 -13.61 -6.84
CA LYS A 124 9.89 -13.14 -7.63
C LYS A 124 10.83 -14.29 -8.02
N LYS A 125 11.00 -15.26 -7.14
CA LYS A 125 11.89 -16.41 -7.36
C LYS A 125 11.27 -17.52 -8.20
N SER A 126 9.95 -17.55 -8.33
CA SER A 126 9.20 -18.67 -8.94
C SER A 126 8.84 -18.47 -10.40
N GLU A 127 9.15 -17.33 -10.99
CA GLU A 127 8.87 -17.00 -12.40
C GLU A 127 7.39 -17.27 -12.80
N LEU A 128 6.47 -16.87 -11.94
CA LEU A 128 5.03 -17.07 -12.15
C LEU A 128 4.49 -16.12 -13.22
N SER A 129 3.43 -16.56 -13.93
CA SER A 129 2.69 -15.70 -14.84
C SER A 129 1.89 -14.64 -14.09
N GLY A 130 1.50 -13.56 -14.77
CA GLY A 130 0.66 -12.51 -14.17
C GLY A 130 -0.65 -13.07 -13.60
N LYS A 131 -1.26 -14.05 -14.29
CA LYS A 131 -2.49 -14.70 -13.81
C LYS A 131 -2.26 -15.47 -12.51
N GLU A 132 -1.18 -16.23 -12.43
CA GLU A 132 -0.84 -16.98 -11.23
C GLU A 132 -0.57 -16.05 -10.04
N ILE A 133 0.11 -14.94 -10.28
CA ILE A 133 0.36 -13.92 -9.25
C ILE A 133 -0.95 -13.33 -8.75
N ASN A 134 -1.87 -12.99 -9.66
CA ASN A 134 -3.18 -12.43 -9.30
C ASN A 134 -4.02 -13.42 -8.50
N ASP A 135 -3.93 -14.71 -8.79
CA ASP A 135 -4.61 -15.75 -8.02
C ASP A 135 -4.08 -15.82 -6.59
N ILE A 136 -2.76 -15.68 -6.41
CA ILE A 136 -2.14 -15.62 -5.07
C ILE A 136 -2.61 -14.40 -4.29
N VAL A 137 -2.68 -13.24 -4.94
CA VAL A 137 -3.16 -12.00 -4.32
C VAL A 137 -4.58 -12.18 -3.79
N LYS A 138 -5.46 -12.82 -4.57
CA LYS A 138 -6.83 -13.09 -4.14
C LYS A 138 -6.90 -14.02 -2.92
N LEU A 139 -6.04 -15.03 -2.87
CA LEU A 139 -5.98 -15.94 -1.72
C LEU A 139 -5.58 -15.24 -0.43
N GLU A 140 -4.63 -14.31 -0.50
CA GLU A 140 -4.21 -13.52 0.66
C GLU A 140 -5.32 -12.58 1.13
N ASP A 141 -6.12 -12.04 0.22
CA ASP A 141 -7.24 -11.14 0.54
C ASP A 141 -8.38 -11.85 1.28
N THR A 142 -8.49 -13.18 1.14
CA THR A 142 -9.57 -13.95 1.77
C THR A 142 -9.22 -14.47 3.17
N LYS A 143 -8.00 -14.25 3.62
CA LYS A 143 -7.56 -14.65 4.98
C LYS A 143 -7.94 -13.59 6.06
#